data_f0012ba0731c5ee172c12814a94edce0
#
_entry.id   f0012ba0731c5ee172c12814a94edce0
#
_cell.length_a   1.000
_cell.length_b   1.000
_cell.length_c   1.000
_cell.angle_alpha   90.00
_cell.angle_beta   90.00
_cell.angle_gamma   90.00
#
_symmetry.space_group_name_H-M   'P 1'
#
loop_
_entity.id
_entity.type
_entity.pdbx_description
1 polymer ?
#
loop_
_entity_poly.entity_id
_entity_poly.type
_entity_poly.pdbx_seq_one_letter_code
_entity_poly.pdbx_strand_id
1 'polypeptide(L)'
;MKKQLLLYFITLLFFNCTAQNSSYEKEIKEFQYELNTSYADTSTSPLTTEDIKTFKALDFFNINEKFKVEATLTLTPNEPIFEMQTTTDRLPLYRKYAVASFSIDGKNFKLSLYQNQQNLTSMEYSNLLFLPFNDSSNGKTSYGGGRFIDIEIPENSSKSIIIDFKKAYNPYCAYNH
;
A
#
# COMPACT_ATOMS: atom_id res chain seq x y z
N MET A 1 -25.50 -40.23 -19.25
CA MET A 1 -24.71 -40.02 -18.02
C MET A 1 -23.50 -39.12 -18.19
N LYS A 2 -22.72 -39.21 -19.30
CA LYS A 2 -21.52 -38.35 -19.51
C LYS A 2 -21.79 -36.83 -19.66
N LYS A 3 -22.93 -36.42 -20.24
CA LYS A 3 -23.30 -35.01 -20.40
C LYS A 3 -23.70 -34.30 -19.10
N GLN A 4 -24.28 -35.00 -18.13
CA GLN A 4 -24.63 -34.43 -16.83
C GLN A 4 -23.42 -34.23 -15.94
N LEU A 5 -22.38 -35.07 -16.06
CA LEU A 5 -21.14 -34.89 -15.29
C LEU A 5 -20.35 -33.66 -15.72
N LEU A 6 -20.40 -33.31 -17.02
CA LEU A 6 -19.73 -32.11 -17.55
C LEU A 6 -20.40 -30.81 -17.07
N LEU A 7 -21.72 -30.83 -16.89
CA LEU A 7 -22.47 -29.66 -16.38
C LEU A 7 -22.17 -29.39 -14.90
N TYR A 8 -21.97 -30.43 -14.09
CA TYR A 8 -21.59 -30.30 -12.69
C TYR A 8 -20.17 -29.77 -12.49
N PHE A 9 -19.26 -30.08 -13.43
CA PHE A 9 -17.87 -29.61 -13.35
C PHE A 9 -17.75 -28.10 -13.69
N ILE A 10 -18.60 -27.60 -14.60
CA ILE A 10 -18.63 -26.18 -14.99
C ILE A 10 -19.22 -25.31 -13.88
N THR A 11 -20.19 -25.80 -13.12
CA THR A 11 -20.79 -25.04 -12.00
C THR A 11 -19.85 -24.87 -10.80
N LEU A 12 -18.91 -25.79 -10.58
CA LEU A 12 -17.91 -25.67 -9.49
C LEU A 12 -16.85 -24.60 -9.71
N LEU A 13 -16.58 -24.21 -10.97
CA LEU A 13 -15.58 -23.18 -11.29
C LEU A 13 -16.06 -21.75 -11.00
N PHE A 14 -17.37 -21.51 -10.94
CA PHE A 14 -17.90 -20.17 -10.65
C PHE A 14 -17.98 -19.81 -9.17
N PHE A 15 -17.95 -20.79 -8.26
CA PHE A 15 -18.03 -20.53 -6.82
C PHE A 15 -16.73 -19.99 -6.20
N ASN A 16 -15.57 -20.23 -6.81
CA ASN A 16 -14.29 -19.75 -6.27
C ASN A 16 -14.07 -18.23 -6.44
N CYS A 17 -14.60 -17.63 -7.50
CA CYS A 17 -14.36 -16.22 -7.79
C CYS A 17 -15.12 -15.27 -6.83
N THR A 18 -16.34 -15.64 -6.41
CA THR A 18 -17.16 -14.85 -5.48
C THR A 18 -16.64 -14.91 -4.04
N ALA A 19 -16.10 -16.05 -3.60
CA ALA A 19 -15.53 -16.19 -2.26
C ALA A 19 -14.23 -15.40 -2.08
N GLN A 20 -13.39 -15.33 -3.11
CA GLN A 20 -12.12 -14.59 -3.08
C GLN A 20 -12.35 -13.08 -3.07
N ASN A 21 -13.29 -12.56 -3.87
CA ASN A 21 -13.68 -11.15 -3.86
C ASN A 21 -14.22 -10.70 -2.49
N SER A 22 -15.01 -11.55 -1.82
CA SER A 22 -15.54 -11.24 -0.49
C SER A 22 -14.44 -11.19 0.59
N SER A 23 -13.41 -12.02 0.48
CA SER A 23 -12.26 -12.04 1.40
C SER A 23 -11.39 -10.80 1.24
N TYR A 24 -11.06 -10.42 0.00
CA TYR A 24 -10.29 -9.23 -0.29
C TYR A 24 -11.02 -7.95 0.14
N GLU A 25 -12.30 -7.85 -0.17
CA GLU A 25 -13.11 -6.70 0.24
C GLU A 25 -13.14 -6.55 1.77
N LYS A 26 -13.23 -7.66 2.51
CA LYS A 26 -13.16 -7.66 3.97
C LYS A 26 -11.80 -7.17 4.47
N GLU A 27 -10.69 -7.66 3.89
CA GLU A 27 -9.32 -7.25 4.22
C GLU A 27 -9.15 -5.72 4.07
N ILE A 28 -9.62 -5.15 2.95
CA ILE A 28 -9.49 -3.71 2.71
C ILE A 28 -10.41 -2.90 3.65
N LYS A 29 -11.62 -3.36 3.92
CA LYS A 29 -12.51 -2.69 4.89
C LYS A 29 -11.92 -2.69 6.31
N GLU A 30 -11.25 -3.75 6.71
CA GLU A 30 -10.55 -3.84 8.00
C GLU A 30 -9.40 -2.83 8.06
N PHE A 31 -8.54 -2.79 7.05
CA PHE A 31 -7.49 -1.78 6.92
C PHE A 31 -8.06 -0.34 6.99
N GLN A 32 -9.14 -0.05 6.26
CA GLN A 32 -9.79 1.26 6.27
C GLN A 32 -10.36 1.61 7.65
N TYR A 33 -10.92 0.63 8.35
CA TYR A 33 -11.43 0.78 9.71
C TYR A 33 -10.31 1.10 10.71
N GLU A 34 -9.21 0.36 10.66
CA GLU A 34 -8.04 0.58 11.51
C GLU A 34 -7.44 1.98 11.28
N LEU A 35 -7.29 2.39 10.02
CA LEU A 35 -6.78 3.71 9.69
C LEU A 35 -7.72 4.82 10.18
N ASN A 36 -9.03 4.69 9.98
CA ASN A 36 -10.02 5.63 10.51
C ASN A 36 -9.99 5.70 12.04
N THR A 37 -9.82 4.57 12.71
CA THR A 37 -9.71 4.50 14.17
C THR A 37 -8.48 5.26 14.67
N SER A 38 -7.32 5.06 14.02
CA SER A 38 -6.10 5.78 14.34
C SER A 38 -6.23 7.30 14.12
N TYR A 39 -6.94 7.71 13.07
CA TYR A 39 -7.18 9.14 12.78
C TYR A 39 -8.23 9.78 13.72
N ALA A 40 -9.13 9.00 14.27
CA ALA A 40 -10.10 9.46 15.29
C ALA A 40 -9.51 9.55 16.70
N ASP A 41 -8.40 8.86 16.97
CA ASP A 41 -7.73 8.86 18.27
C ASP A 41 -6.86 10.11 18.43
N THR A 42 -7.21 10.97 19.37
CA THR A 42 -6.48 12.23 19.66
C THR A 42 -5.01 12.04 20.02
N SER A 43 -4.60 10.84 20.45
CA SER A 43 -3.22 10.53 20.84
C SER A 43 -2.32 10.18 19.65
N THR A 44 -2.89 9.72 18.53
CA THR A 44 -2.16 9.25 17.35
C THR A 44 -2.49 10.00 16.06
N SER A 45 -3.59 10.76 16.08
CA SER A 45 -4.13 11.44 14.90
C SER A 45 -3.17 12.48 14.32
N PRO A 46 -2.96 12.50 12.99
CA PRO A 46 -2.27 13.60 12.31
C PRO A 46 -3.17 14.81 12.05
N LEU A 47 -4.47 14.74 12.38
CA LEU A 47 -5.42 15.82 12.18
C LEU A 47 -5.15 16.99 13.13
N THR A 48 -5.55 18.19 12.72
CA THR A 48 -5.57 19.32 13.63
C THR A 48 -6.58 19.12 14.77
N THR A 49 -6.42 19.83 15.89
CA THR A 49 -7.38 19.76 17.01
C THR A 49 -8.80 20.14 16.60
N GLU A 50 -8.96 20.97 15.59
CA GLU A 50 -10.28 21.36 15.08
C GLU A 50 -10.87 20.29 14.17
N ASP A 51 -10.07 19.75 13.26
CA ASP A 51 -10.53 18.76 12.29
C ASP A 51 -10.94 17.43 12.97
N ILE A 52 -10.22 17.02 14.00
CA ILE A 52 -10.55 15.77 14.72
C ILE A 52 -11.94 15.83 15.39
N LYS A 53 -12.42 17.02 15.80
CA LYS A 53 -13.75 17.18 16.40
C LYS A 53 -14.89 16.86 15.44
N THR A 54 -14.65 17.02 14.15
CA THR A 54 -15.65 16.81 13.09
C THR A 54 -15.33 15.60 12.22
N PHE A 55 -14.20 14.96 12.45
CA PHE A 55 -13.75 13.81 11.69
C PHE A 55 -14.77 12.66 11.77
N LYS A 56 -15.07 12.08 10.64
CA LYS A 56 -15.96 10.91 10.53
C LYS A 56 -15.24 9.72 9.92
N ALA A 57 -14.58 9.95 8.81
CA ALA A 57 -13.80 8.93 8.07
C ALA A 57 -12.92 9.61 7.03
N LEU A 58 -11.86 8.91 6.63
CA LEU A 58 -11.07 9.25 5.45
C LEU A 58 -11.84 8.92 4.18
N ASP A 59 -11.57 9.67 3.11
CA ASP A 59 -12.15 9.41 1.79
C ASP A 59 -11.30 8.39 1.02
N PHE A 60 -11.82 7.17 0.89
CA PHE A 60 -11.14 6.08 0.23
C PHE A 60 -11.65 5.87 -1.20
N PHE A 61 -10.76 5.50 -2.09
CA PHE A 61 -11.15 5.01 -3.42
C PHE A 61 -11.90 3.68 -3.33
N ASN A 62 -12.85 3.46 -4.25
CA ASN A 62 -13.60 2.20 -4.35
C ASN A 62 -12.67 0.98 -4.36
N ILE A 63 -13.04 -0.07 -3.62
CA ILE A 63 -12.28 -1.32 -3.53
C ILE A 63 -12.29 -1.99 -4.90
N ASN A 64 -11.11 -2.35 -5.40
CA ASN A 64 -10.95 -3.04 -6.67
C ASN A 64 -9.63 -3.83 -6.64
N GLU A 65 -9.73 -5.15 -6.64
CA GLU A 65 -8.61 -6.09 -6.50
C GLU A 65 -7.60 -6.02 -7.65
N LYS A 66 -7.97 -5.47 -8.81
CA LYS A 66 -7.02 -5.27 -9.92
C LYS A 66 -5.83 -4.36 -9.55
N PHE A 67 -5.97 -3.56 -8.48
CA PHE A 67 -4.90 -2.73 -7.94
C PHE A 67 -4.07 -3.40 -6.83
N LYS A 68 -4.29 -4.68 -6.55
CA LYS A 68 -3.42 -5.56 -5.80
C LYS A 68 -2.59 -6.36 -6.80
N VAL A 69 -1.32 -6.01 -6.95
CA VAL A 69 -0.46 -6.57 -7.99
C VAL A 69 0.71 -7.33 -7.39
N GLU A 70 1.12 -8.40 -8.06
CA GLU A 70 2.41 -9.02 -7.80
C GLU A 70 3.47 -8.33 -8.64
N ALA A 71 4.52 -7.83 -7.99
CA ALA A 71 5.63 -7.14 -8.62
C ALA A 71 6.92 -7.97 -8.51
N THR A 72 7.70 -8.01 -9.58
CA THR A 72 9.05 -8.58 -9.57
C THR A 72 10.03 -7.59 -8.94
N LEU A 73 10.83 -8.05 -7.96
CA LEU A 73 11.86 -7.27 -7.30
C LEU A 73 13.21 -7.39 -7.99
N THR A 74 13.82 -6.25 -8.27
CA THR A 74 15.25 -6.14 -8.61
C THR A 74 15.94 -5.44 -7.46
N LEU A 75 16.69 -6.19 -6.63
CA LEU A 75 17.42 -5.64 -5.49
C LEU A 75 18.51 -4.67 -5.94
N THR A 76 18.77 -3.65 -5.13
CA THR A 76 19.78 -2.60 -5.41
C THR A 76 20.76 -2.45 -4.22
N PRO A 77 21.52 -3.51 -3.87
CA PRO A 77 22.30 -3.56 -2.62
C PRO A 77 23.45 -2.53 -2.55
N ASN A 78 23.89 -2.03 -3.71
CA ASN A 78 25.02 -1.09 -3.81
C ASN A 78 24.58 0.38 -3.90
N GLU A 79 23.30 0.68 -3.77
CA GLU A 79 22.82 2.08 -3.74
C GLU A 79 23.29 2.77 -2.47
N PRO A 80 23.71 4.04 -2.56
CA PRO A 80 24.15 4.79 -1.39
C PRO A 80 22.99 5.08 -0.43
N ILE A 81 23.33 5.30 0.85
CA ILE A 81 22.43 5.91 1.79
C ILE A 81 22.32 7.39 1.47
N PHE A 82 21.12 7.94 1.55
CA PHE A 82 20.83 9.36 1.27
C PHE A 82 19.81 9.92 2.27
N GLU A 83 19.84 11.23 2.41
CA GLU A 83 18.82 11.97 3.16
C GLU A 83 17.57 12.16 2.31
N MET A 84 16.47 11.57 2.73
CA MET A 84 15.19 11.74 2.03
C MET A 84 14.56 13.07 2.43
N GLN A 85 14.32 13.92 1.43
CA GLN A 85 13.64 15.20 1.64
C GLN A 85 12.22 14.97 2.14
N THR A 86 11.81 15.69 3.17
CA THR A 86 10.45 15.69 3.71
C THR A 86 9.88 17.10 3.67
N THR A 87 8.61 17.26 4.01
CA THR A 87 7.98 18.59 4.16
C THR A 87 8.33 19.29 5.48
N THR A 88 9.17 18.66 6.31
CA THR A 88 9.68 19.20 7.58
C THR A 88 11.21 19.29 7.53
N ASP A 89 11.82 19.81 8.59
CA ASP A 89 13.30 19.87 8.72
C ASP A 89 13.94 18.49 8.96
N ARG A 90 13.15 17.43 9.08
CA ARG A 90 13.67 16.07 9.24
C ARG A 90 14.23 15.54 7.91
N LEU A 91 15.43 14.99 7.97
CA LEU A 91 16.11 14.35 6.85
C LEU A 91 16.40 12.88 7.19
N PRO A 92 15.38 12.00 7.19
CA PRO A 92 15.59 10.61 7.51
C PRO A 92 16.50 9.92 6.49
N LEU A 93 17.34 9.01 6.98
CA LEU A 93 18.28 8.26 6.15
C LEU A 93 17.61 7.06 5.51
N TYR A 94 17.61 7.02 4.20
CA TYR A 94 17.07 5.91 3.41
C TYR A 94 18.12 5.32 2.47
N ARG A 95 17.94 4.05 2.15
CA ARG A 95 18.60 3.38 1.03
C ARG A 95 17.53 2.83 0.09
N LYS A 96 17.74 2.97 -1.20
CA LYS A 96 16.94 2.26 -2.17
C LYS A 96 17.20 0.76 -2.04
N TYR A 97 16.19 0.02 -1.65
CA TYR A 97 16.26 -1.41 -1.41
C TYR A 97 16.10 -2.22 -2.69
N ALA A 98 15.11 -1.85 -3.49
CA ALA A 98 14.77 -2.53 -4.74
C ALA A 98 14.00 -1.63 -5.70
N VAL A 99 13.89 -2.11 -6.94
CA VAL A 99 12.90 -1.65 -7.92
C VAL A 99 11.86 -2.74 -8.09
N ALA A 100 10.59 -2.43 -7.87
CA ALA A 100 9.44 -3.28 -8.15
C ALA A 100 8.95 -3.02 -9.57
N SER A 101 8.83 -4.07 -10.38
CA SER A 101 8.31 -4.03 -11.76
C SER A 101 7.03 -4.83 -11.84
N PHE A 102 5.96 -4.23 -12.36
CA PHE A 102 4.61 -4.84 -12.46
C PHE A 102 3.84 -4.30 -13.65
N SER A 103 2.67 -4.90 -13.92
CA SER A 103 1.77 -4.44 -14.98
C SER A 103 0.36 -4.23 -14.46
N ILE A 104 -0.31 -3.18 -14.95
CA ILE A 104 -1.75 -2.95 -14.76
C ILE A 104 -2.35 -2.63 -16.12
N ASP A 105 -3.43 -3.32 -16.49
CA ASP A 105 -4.12 -3.16 -17.78
C ASP A 105 -3.14 -3.22 -18.99
N GLY A 106 -2.17 -4.14 -18.96
CA GLY A 106 -1.16 -4.32 -20.01
C GLY A 106 -0.09 -3.23 -20.08
N LYS A 107 -0.09 -2.26 -19.17
CA LYS A 107 0.95 -1.22 -19.06
C LYS A 107 1.95 -1.60 -17.99
N ASN A 108 3.24 -1.46 -18.31
CA ASN A 108 4.34 -1.75 -17.39
C ASN A 108 4.69 -0.54 -16.56
N PHE A 109 4.93 -0.77 -15.26
CA PHE A 109 5.32 0.24 -14.29
C PHE A 109 6.54 -0.21 -13.49
N LYS A 110 7.28 0.76 -12.97
CA LYS A 110 8.39 0.56 -12.04
C LYS A 110 8.29 1.55 -10.91
N LEU A 111 8.41 1.07 -9.67
CA LEU A 111 8.46 1.89 -8.47
C LEU A 111 9.69 1.52 -7.65
N SER A 112 10.28 2.50 -6.98
CA SER A 112 11.40 2.27 -6.06
C SER A 112 10.86 2.01 -4.65
N LEU A 113 11.45 1.01 -3.99
CA LEU A 113 11.21 0.69 -2.59
C LEU A 113 12.42 1.14 -1.78
N TYR A 114 12.17 1.78 -0.66
CA TYR A 114 13.21 2.34 0.20
C TYR A 114 13.17 1.72 1.59
N GLN A 115 14.33 1.50 2.19
CA GLN A 115 14.47 1.03 3.56
C GLN A 115 15.03 2.15 4.43
N ASN A 116 14.33 2.47 5.51
CA ASN A 116 14.79 3.44 6.49
C ASN A 116 15.98 2.85 7.27
N GLN A 117 17.12 3.51 7.21
CA GLN A 117 18.35 3.04 7.83
C GLN A 117 18.41 3.28 9.35
N GLN A 118 17.56 4.16 9.85
CA GLN A 118 17.45 4.46 11.29
C GLN A 118 16.56 3.43 12.00
N ASN A 119 15.72 2.71 11.25
CA ASN A 119 14.78 1.72 11.79
C ASN A 119 15.32 0.28 11.78
N LEU A 120 16.54 0.02 11.30
CA LEU A 120 17.09 -1.33 11.15
C LEU A 120 17.17 -2.14 12.45
N THR A 121 17.22 -1.47 13.60
CA THR A 121 17.22 -2.09 14.93
C THR A 121 15.87 -2.07 15.63
N SER A 122 14.85 -1.50 15.00
CA SER A 122 13.49 -1.48 15.54
C SER A 122 12.84 -2.86 15.41
N MET A 123 12.24 -3.36 16.47
CA MET A 123 11.48 -4.62 16.42
C MET A 123 10.24 -4.50 15.53
N GLU A 124 9.68 -3.31 15.39
CA GLU A 124 8.42 -3.04 14.68
C GLU A 124 8.65 -2.64 13.22
N TYR A 125 9.70 -1.85 12.93
CA TYR A 125 9.87 -1.18 11.63
C TYR A 125 11.05 -1.67 10.82
N SER A 126 11.91 -2.57 11.35
CA SER A 126 13.12 -3.04 10.64
C SER A 126 12.79 -3.83 9.37
N ASN A 127 11.63 -4.45 9.33
CA ASN A 127 11.16 -5.27 8.20
C ASN A 127 10.25 -4.51 7.23
N LEU A 128 10.12 -3.18 7.35
CA LEU A 128 9.27 -2.37 6.47
C LEU A 128 10.06 -1.68 5.37
N LEU A 129 9.48 -1.72 4.18
CA LEU A 129 9.88 -0.94 3.01
C LEU A 129 8.86 0.18 2.78
N PHE A 130 9.36 1.36 2.54
CA PHE A 130 8.61 2.54 2.18
C PHE A 130 8.48 2.64 0.65
N LEU A 131 7.26 2.71 0.14
CA LEU A 131 6.96 2.85 -1.28
C LEU A 131 6.18 4.14 -1.52
N PRO A 132 6.86 5.26 -1.82
CA PRO A 132 6.22 6.48 -2.28
C PRO A 132 5.88 6.38 -3.77
N PHE A 133 4.71 6.90 -4.16
CA PHE A 133 4.32 6.96 -5.56
C PHE A 133 3.40 8.12 -5.88
N ASN A 134 3.41 8.49 -7.16
CA ASN A 134 2.48 9.44 -7.76
C ASN A 134 1.70 8.76 -8.88
N ASP A 135 0.46 9.20 -9.08
CA ASP A 135 -0.38 8.78 -10.19
C ASP A 135 -1.26 9.93 -10.71
N SER A 136 -2.13 9.66 -11.67
CA SER A 136 -2.99 10.66 -12.29
C SER A 136 -4.04 11.29 -11.36
N SER A 137 -4.23 10.75 -10.15
CA SER A 137 -5.14 11.30 -9.13
C SER A 137 -4.53 12.44 -8.33
N ASN A 138 -3.18 12.56 -8.31
CA ASN A 138 -2.47 13.56 -7.55
C ASN A 138 -2.93 15.00 -7.86
N GLY A 139 -3.27 15.74 -6.81
CA GLY A 139 -3.76 17.11 -6.90
C GLY A 139 -5.16 17.25 -7.49
N LYS A 140 -5.90 16.15 -7.69
CA LYS A 140 -7.29 16.11 -8.17
C LYS A 140 -8.20 15.43 -7.16
N THR A 141 -8.01 14.13 -6.98
CA THR A 141 -8.80 13.27 -6.07
C THR A 141 -7.94 12.60 -5.00
N SER A 142 -6.65 12.90 -4.96
CA SER A 142 -5.73 12.56 -3.88
C SER A 142 -4.74 13.70 -3.63
N TYR A 143 -4.00 13.62 -2.53
CA TYR A 143 -3.00 14.62 -2.15
C TYR A 143 -1.96 14.85 -3.27
N GLY A 144 -1.63 16.13 -3.52
CA GLY A 144 -0.74 16.51 -4.63
C GLY A 144 0.70 16.02 -4.48
N GLY A 145 1.17 15.85 -3.25
CA GLY A 145 2.53 15.38 -2.93
C GLY A 145 2.75 13.87 -3.06
N GLY A 146 1.72 13.11 -3.45
CA GLY A 146 1.82 11.65 -3.57
C GLY A 146 1.20 10.89 -2.40
N ARG A 147 1.24 9.57 -2.52
CA ARG A 147 0.77 8.62 -1.50
C ARG A 147 1.86 7.62 -1.19
N PHE A 148 1.70 6.93 -0.07
CA PHE A 148 2.68 5.99 0.46
C PHE A 148 2.03 4.64 0.70
N ILE A 149 2.83 3.57 0.60
CA ILE A 149 2.49 2.23 1.05
C ILE A 149 3.68 1.71 1.85
N ASP A 150 3.42 1.18 3.03
CA ASP A 150 4.40 0.40 3.78
C ASP A 150 4.21 -1.07 3.47
N ILE A 151 5.29 -1.77 3.13
CA ILE A 151 5.27 -3.15 2.69
C ILE A 151 6.36 -3.92 3.44
N GLU A 152 6.03 -5.09 3.97
CA GLU A 152 7.00 -5.96 4.62
C GLU A 152 8.00 -6.52 3.59
N ILE A 153 9.26 -6.62 4.01
CA ILE A 153 10.29 -7.30 3.22
C ILE A 153 9.87 -8.77 3.06
N PRO A 154 9.81 -9.28 1.83
CA PRO A 154 9.36 -10.64 1.61
C PRO A 154 10.30 -11.66 2.25
N GLU A 155 9.73 -12.68 2.87
CA GLU A 155 10.47 -13.78 3.47
C GLU A 155 11.25 -14.59 2.42
N ASN A 156 12.23 -15.35 2.89
CA ASN A 156 12.99 -16.33 2.08
C ASN A 156 13.64 -15.77 0.81
N SER A 157 14.02 -14.48 0.80
CA SER A 157 14.65 -13.82 -0.36
C SER A 157 13.79 -13.94 -1.64
N SER A 158 12.46 -13.91 -1.48
CA SER A 158 11.56 -13.91 -2.62
C SER A 158 11.90 -12.78 -3.59
N LYS A 159 11.84 -13.10 -4.88
CA LYS A 159 11.99 -12.12 -5.96
C LYS A 159 10.67 -11.45 -6.35
N SER A 160 9.61 -11.67 -5.60
CA SER A 160 8.32 -11.01 -5.80
C SER A 160 7.79 -10.42 -4.51
N ILE A 161 6.93 -9.41 -4.66
CA ILE A 161 6.26 -8.70 -3.57
C ILE A 161 4.85 -8.32 -4.02
N ILE A 162 3.90 -8.35 -3.08
CA ILE A 162 2.54 -7.86 -3.34
C ILE A 162 2.48 -6.38 -3.03
N ILE A 163 2.03 -5.58 -3.99
CA ILE A 163 1.74 -4.15 -3.83
C ILE A 163 0.23 -3.97 -3.93
N ASP A 164 -0.40 -3.52 -2.85
CA ASP A 164 -1.83 -3.24 -2.84
C ASP A 164 -2.07 -1.72 -2.74
N PHE A 165 -2.39 -1.10 -3.88
CA PHE A 165 -2.65 0.33 -3.97
C PHE A 165 -3.93 0.76 -3.23
N LYS A 166 -4.77 -0.19 -2.76
CA LYS A 166 -5.94 0.12 -1.90
C LYS A 166 -5.56 0.31 -0.44
N LYS A 167 -4.32 -0.06 -0.07
CA LYS A 167 -3.71 0.21 1.23
C LYS A 167 -2.84 1.49 1.23
N ALA A 168 -2.89 2.28 0.15
CA ALA A 168 -2.16 3.54 0.09
C ALA A 168 -2.79 4.60 1.00
N TYR A 169 -1.93 5.36 1.68
CA TYR A 169 -2.31 6.47 2.56
C TYR A 169 -1.60 7.77 2.17
N ASN A 170 -2.17 8.91 2.58
CA ASN A 170 -1.54 10.20 2.39
C ASN A 170 -0.50 10.47 3.50
N PRO A 171 0.58 11.24 3.21
CA PRO A 171 1.46 11.72 4.27
C PRO A 171 0.71 12.63 5.26
N TYR A 172 1.20 12.69 6.50
CA TYR A 172 0.58 13.49 7.56
C TYR A 172 0.46 14.97 7.19
N CYS A 173 1.41 15.51 6.43
CA CYS A 173 1.36 16.88 5.94
C CYS A 173 0.19 17.17 4.97
N ALA A 174 -0.55 16.16 4.53
CA ALA A 174 -1.81 16.35 3.80
C ALA A 174 -2.95 16.82 4.71
N TYR A 175 -2.81 16.68 6.02
CA TYR A 175 -3.86 16.93 7.02
C TYR A 175 -3.49 18.00 8.03
N ASN A 176 -2.21 18.27 8.23
CA ASN A 176 -1.72 19.21 9.22
C ASN A 176 -0.47 19.91 8.68
N HIS A 177 -0.57 21.21 8.41
CA HIS A 177 0.48 22.08 7.86
C HIS A 177 1.16 22.91 8.94
#